data_9aaec06f07ed3fa5ca5c894ec6dcc48d
#
_entry.id   9aaec06f07ed3fa5ca5c894ec6dcc48d
#
_cell.length_a   1.000
_cell.length_b   1.000
_cell.length_c   1.000
_cell.angle_alpha   90.00
_cell.angle_beta   90.00
_cell.angle_gamma   90.00
#
_symmetry.space_group_name_H-M   'P 1'
#
loop_
_entity.id
_entity.type
_entity.pdbx_description
1 polymer ?
#
loop_
_entity_poly.entity_id
_entity_poly.type
_entity_poly.pdbx_seq_one_letter_code
_entity_poly.pdbx_strand_id
1 'polypeptide(L)'
;MKMFIGLIRFTFVAVLGCVVLVGCDSAELATTDASQDRPQATAPELLLSEAPEGEAKTPTEIKEAEMENEVVVIAGRIDAGDSDPFQPGEVAFMISQLPDEDHAGGDPEHADNCPFCKRKLAMAPKAIVRFVGADGNVIPGDARTALGIKKGDVVLVTGSATFNADIDTVMVDATKLHLR
;
A
#
# COMPACT_ATOMS: atom_id res chain seq x y z
N MET A 1 -24.05 -40.01 -2.87
CA MET A 1 -25.41 -40.43 -3.24
C MET A 1 -26.41 -39.50 -2.58
N LYS A 2 -27.21 -38.84 -3.35
CA LYS A 2 -28.33 -37.90 -3.15
C LYS A 2 -28.03 -36.46 -3.56
N MET A 3 -28.35 -36.23 -4.85
CA MET A 3 -28.65 -34.95 -5.48
C MET A 3 -29.86 -34.30 -4.84
N PHE A 4 -29.84 -33.01 -4.59
CA PHE A 4 -31.04 -32.21 -4.42
C PHE A 4 -31.02 -31.05 -5.42
N ILE A 5 -31.83 -31.21 -6.46
CA ILE A 5 -32.17 -30.22 -7.48
C ILE A 5 -33.33 -29.42 -6.92
N GLY A 6 -33.13 -28.14 -6.63
CA GLY A 6 -34.17 -27.17 -6.26
C GLY A 6 -34.50 -26.26 -7.44
N LEU A 7 -35.59 -26.59 -8.12
CA LEU A 7 -36.17 -25.84 -9.23
C LEU A 7 -37.00 -24.66 -8.70
N ILE A 8 -36.54 -23.41 -8.87
CA ILE A 8 -37.36 -22.22 -8.55
C ILE A 8 -37.95 -21.67 -9.84
N ARG A 9 -39.26 -21.72 -9.93
CA ARG A 9 -40.10 -21.21 -11.03
C ARG A 9 -40.17 -19.69 -10.92
N PHE A 10 -39.75 -18.99 -11.96
CA PHE A 10 -40.02 -17.57 -12.17
C PHE A 10 -41.41 -17.38 -12.75
N THR A 11 -42.25 -16.68 -12.02
CA THR A 11 -43.59 -16.27 -12.50
C THR A 11 -43.46 -14.86 -13.09
N PHE A 12 -43.68 -14.75 -14.40
CA PHE A 12 -43.83 -13.50 -15.12
C PHE A 12 -45.18 -12.86 -14.78
N VAL A 13 -45.19 -11.64 -14.27
CA VAL A 13 -46.36 -10.77 -14.25
C VAL A 13 -46.10 -9.61 -15.19
N ALA A 14 -46.79 -9.62 -16.30
CA ALA A 14 -46.90 -8.50 -17.21
C ALA A 14 -47.98 -7.53 -16.70
N VAL A 15 -47.62 -6.28 -16.49
CA VAL A 15 -48.56 -5.17 -16.33
C VAL A 15 -48.32 -4.15 -17.41
N LEU A 16 -49.35 -4.03 -18.26
CA LEU A 16 -49.51 -3.12 -19.38
C LEU A 16 -50.16 -1.84 -18.87
N GLY A 17 -49.66 -0.67 -19.32
CA GLY A 17 -50.51 0.54 -19.41
C GLY A 17 -50.03 1.77 -18.64
N CYS A 18 -49.60 2.77 -19.27
CA CYS A 18 -50.21 4.05 -19.58
C CYS A 18 -49.19 5.05 -20.08
N VAL A 19 -49.36 5.44 -21.30
CA VAL A 19 -48.68 6.59 -21.93
C VAL A 19 -49.38 7.87 -21.44
N VAL A 20 -48.61 8.82 -20.85
CA VAL A 20 -48.99 10.23 -20.78
C VAL A 20 -47.78 11.05 -21.22
N LEU A 21 -47.91 11.65 -22.39
CA LEU A 21 -47.09 12.75 -22.89
C LEU A 21 -47.52 14.00 -22.14
N VAL A 22 -46.61 14.86 -21.70
CA VAL A 22 -46.56 16.33 -21.83
C VAL A 22 -45.50 16.87 -20.84
N GLY A 23 -44.63 17.74 -21.35
CA GLY A 23 -43.90 18.72 -20.56
C GLY A 23 -42.40 18.73 -20.79
N CYS A 24 -41.92 19.49 -21.77
CA CYS A 24 -40.58 20.04 -21.77
C CYS A 24 -40.47 20.99 -20.57
N ASP A 25 -39.62 20.64 -19.62
CA ASP A 25 -39.04 21.62 -18.76
C ASP A 25 -37.57 21.23 -18.57
N SER A 26 -36.70 22.17 -18.91
CA SER A 26 -35.25 22.03 -18.79
C SER A 26 -34.89 22.09 -17.30
N ALA A 27 -34.89 20.96 -16.66
CA ALA A 27 -34.29 20.83 -15.34
C ALA A 27 -32.83 20.38 -15.53
N GLU A 28 -31.98 21.33 -15.32
CA GLU A 28 -30.55 21.17 -15.04
C GLU A 28 -30.34 19.97 -14.10
N LEU A 29 -29.78 18.88 -14.63
CA LEU A 29 -29.26 17.79 -13.83
C LEU A 29 -28.08 18.34 -13.04
N ALA A 30 -28.39 18.83 -11.84
CA ALA A 30 -27.40 18.92 -10.79
C ALA A 30 -26.94 17.48 -10.50
N THR A 31 -25.88 17.06 -11.14
CA THR A 31 -25.05 15.95 -10.68
C THR A 31 -24.56 16.34 -9.30
N THR A 32 -25.28 15.92 -8.29
CA THR A 32 -24.76 15.89 -6.95
C THR A 32 -23.66 14.87 -6.95
N ASP A 33 -22.45 15.32 -7.26
CA ASP A 33 -21.21 14.63 -6.94
C ASP A 33 -21.17 14.50 -5.43
N ALA A 34 -21.69 13.38 -4.95
CA ALA A 34 -21.49 12.96 -3.58
C ALA A 34 -20.03 12.49 -3.47
N SER A 35 -19.09 13.39 -3.67
CA SER A 35 -17.74 13.27 -3.14
C SER A 35 -17.92 13.19 -1.63
N GLN A 36 -18.00 11.96 -1.17
CA GLN A 36 -17.96 11.65 0.25
C GLN A 36 -16.70 12.31 0.79
N ASP A 37 -16.90 13.33 1.58
CA ASP A 37 -15.89 13.97 2.44
C ASP A 37 -15.44 12.92 3.47
N ARG A 38 -14.64 11.97 2.99
CA ARG A 38 -13.98 10.97 3.83
C ARG A 38 -12.73 11.66 4.36
N PRO A 39 -12.50 11.73 5.66
CA PRO A 39 -11.28 12.33 6.20
C PRO A 39 -10.08 11.59 5.60
N GLN A 40 -9.45 12.17 4.60
CA GLN A 40 -8.16 11.72 4.12
C GLN A 40 -7.15 12.14 5.18
N ALA A 41 -6.43 11.18 5.74
CA ALA A 41 -5.27 11.50 6.57
C ALA A 41 -4.37 12.42 5.75
N THR A 42 -4.09 13.61 6.29
CA THR A 42 -3.25 14.59 5.61
C THR A 42 -1.78 14.23 5.80
N ALA A 43 -0.94 14.52 4.81
CA ALA A 43 0.49 14.23 4.82
C ALA A 43 1.20 14.54 6.17
N PRO A 44 0.90 15.64 6.88
CA PRO A 44 1.50 15.92 8.19
C PRO A 44 1.19 14.89 9.27
N GLU A 45 0.06 14.16 9.19
CA GLU A 45 -0.27 13.13 10.17
C GLU A 45 0.48 11.82 9.94
N LEU A 46 0.95 11.57 8.71
CA LEU A 46 1.64 10.34 8.35
C LEU A 46 3.17 10.46 8.51
N LEU A 47 3.70 11.69 8.56
CA LEU A 47 5.13 11.95 8.63
C LEU A 47 5.59 12.17 10.08
N LEU A 48 6.72 11.56 10.43
CA LEU A 48 7.44 11.83 11.68
C LEU A 48 8.61 12.78 11.40
N SER A 49 8.75 13.82 12.22
CA SER A 49 9.91 14.73 12.19
C SER A 49 11.16 14.09 12.79
N GLU A 50 10.98 13.14 13.70
CA GLU A 50 12.07 12.41 14.37
C GLU A 50 11.97 10.92 14.04
N ALA A 51 13.12 10.25 14.05
CA ALA A 51 13.16 8.81 13.84
C ALA A 51 12.35 8.09 14.95
N PRO A 52 11.56 7.06 14.59
CA PRO A 52 10.83 6.27 15.57
C PRO A 52 11.80 5.54 16.50
N GLU A 53 11.42 5.40 17.76
CA GLU A 53 12.18 4.61 18.74
C GLU A 53 12.11 3.12 18.41
N GLY A 54 13.17 2.39 18.72
CA GLY A 54 13.28 0.96 18.55
C GLY A 54 14.25 0.54 17.45
N GLU A 55 14.58 -0.74 17.44
CA GLU A 55 15.42 -1.31 16.40
C GLU A 55 14.63 -1.51 15.10
N ALA A 56 15.15 -0.93 14.02
CA ALA A 56 14.53 -1.06 12.73
C ALA A 56 14.85 -2.45 12.13
N LYS A 57 13.81 -3.20 11.77
CA LYS A 57 13.93 -4.51 11.13
C LYS A 57 14.11 -4.38 9.62
N THR A 58 14.73 -5.39 9.06
CA THR A 58 14.85 -5.55 7.61
C THR A 58 13.73 -6.44 7.06
N PRO A 59 13.41 -6.37 5.76
CA PRO A 59 12.50 -7.32 5.14
C PRO A 59 12.91 -8.80 5.32
N THR A 60 14.22 -9.08 5.34
CA THR A 60 14.75 -10.44 5.59
C THR A 60 14.43 -10.93 7.01
N GLU A 61 14.63 -10.10 8.02
CA GLU A 61 14.32 -10.48 9.41
C GLU A 61 12.83 -10.75 9.64
N ILE A 62 11.96 -9.95 8.99
CA ILE A 62 10.51 -10.16 9.03
C ILE A 62 10.13 -11.49 8.38
N LYS A 63 10.74 -11.81 7.23
CA LYS A 63 10.55 -13.08 6.55
C LYS A 63 11.05 -14.26 7.36
N GLU A 64 12.28 -14.19 7.91
CA GLU A 64 12.90 -15.27 8.71
C GLU A 64 12.14 -15.55 10.00
N ALA A 65 11.53 -14.52 10.58
CA ALA A 65 10.68 -14.65 11.76
C ALA A 65 9.23 -15.07 11.42
N GLU A 66 8.88 -15.19 10.14
CA GLU A 66 7.51 -15.50 9.66
C GLU A 66 6.44 -14.64 10.36
N MET A 67 6.73 -13.32 10.48
CA MET A 67 5.87 -12.41 11.24
C MET A 67 4.46 -12.33 10.66
N GLU A 68 3.47 -12.36 11.56
CA GLU A 68 2.05 -12.19 11.22
C GLU A 68 1.46 -11.03 12.02
N ASN A 69 1.19 -9.91 11.35
CA ASN A 69 0.51 -8.74 11.91
C ASN A 69 1.20 -8.16 13.17
N GLU A 70 2.52 -8.11 13.16
CA GLU A 70 3.30 -7.57 14.26
C GLU A 70 3.67 -6.11 14.02
N VAL A 71 3.58 -5.28 15.07
CA VAL A 71 3.97 -3.86 15.00
C VAL A 71 5.49 -3.76 15.02
N VAL A 72 6.04 -3.17 13.98
CA VAL A 72 7.48 -3.02 13.79
C VAL A 72 7.85 -1.63 13.26
N VAL A 73 9.12 -1.27 13.39
CA VAL A 73 9.77 -0.28 12.57
C VAL A 73 10.55 -1.02 11.49
N ILE A 74 10.30 -0.74 10.22
CA ILE A 74 11.04 -1.33 9.11
C ILE A 74 11.88 -0.26 8.41
N ALA A 75 13.14 -0.58 8.11
CA ALA A 75 14.03 0.28 7.34
C ALA A 75 14.16 -0.23 5.91
N GLY A 76 14.18 0.69 4.95
CA GLY A 76 14.39 0.35 3.55
C GLY A 76 14.65 1.55 2.66
N ARG A 77 15.08 1.25 1.45
CA ARG A 77 15.22 2.22 0.35
C ARG A 77 14.02 2.07 -0.58
N ILE A 78 13.39 3.17 -0.96
CA ILE A 78 12.28 3.17 -1.91
C ILE A 78 12.80 2.74 -3.28
N ASP A 79 12.59 1.48 -3.61
CA ASP A 79 13.11 0.86 -4.82
C ASP A 79 12.35 -0.42 -5.19
N ALA A 80 12.14 -0.63 -6.50
CA ALA A 80 11.58 -1.84 -7.10
C ALA A 80 12.44 -2.37 -8.25
N GLY A 81 13.76 -2.08 -8.22
CA GLY A 81 14.65 -2.38 -9.33
C GLY A 81 14.36 -1.52 -10.56
N ASP A 82 14.13 -2.14 -11.70
CA ASP A 82 13.86 -1.43 -12.96
C ASP A 82 12.42 -0.89 -13.06
N SER A 83 11.55 -1.30 -12.14
CA SER A 83 10.16 -0.88 -12.09
C SER A 83 9.97 0.40 -11.28
N ASP A 84 8.82 1.03 -11.47
CA ASP A 84 8.36 2.12 -10.58
C ASP A 84 7.98 1.53 -9.23
N PRO A 85 8.56 2.00 -8.11
CA PRO A 85 8.21 1.50 -6.79
C PRO A 85 6.86 1.98 -6.27
N PHE A 86 6.24 2.96 -6.90
CA PHE A 86 4.99 3.55 -6.41
C PHE A 86 3.75 2.96 -7.06
N GLN A 87 2.72 2.72 -6.26
CA GLN A 87 1.46 2.17 -6.72
C GLN A 87 0.55 3.30 -7.21
N PRO A 88 0.07 3.25 -8.46
CA PRO A 88 -0.83 4.27 -8.98
C PRO A 88 -2.17 4.30 -8.24
N GLY A 89 -2.61 5.49 -7.83
CA GLY A 89 -3.92 5.69 -7.19
C GLY A 89 -3.99 5.34 -5.70
N GLU A 90 -2.89 4.92 -5.10
CA GLU A 90 -2.78 4.53 -3.70
C GLU A 90 -1.57 5.17 -3.02
N VAL A 91 -1.69 5.47 -1.72
CA VAL A 91 -0.54 5.86 -0.91
C VAL A 91 0.21 4.60 -0.50
N ALA A 92 0.87 4.00 -1.49
CA ALA A 92 1.61 2.75 -1.35
C ALA A 92 2.86 2.75 -2.24
N PHE A 93 3.90 2.07 -1.76
CA PHE A 93 5.19 1.95 -2.46
C PHE A 93 5.96 0.73 -2.00
N MET A 94 6.96 0.36 -2.77
CA MET A 94 7.86 -0.76 -2.49
C MET A 94 9.18 -0.26 -1.92
N ILE A 95 9.70 -0.96 -0.92
CA ILE A 95 11.04 -0.78 -0.40
C ILE A 95 11.89 -2.03 -0.59
N SER A 96 13.16 -1.83 -0.84
CA SER A 96 14.20 -2.86 -0.81
C SER A 96 15.00 -2.73 0.49
N GLN A 97 15.63 -3.84 0.87
CA GLN A 97 16.53 -3.89 2.01
C GLN A 97 17.74 -2.97 1.81
N LEU A 98 18.20 -2.35 2.88
CA LEU A 98 19.46 -1.61 2.90
C LEU A 98 20.66 -2.58 2.96
N PRO A 99 21.85 -2.16 2.48
CA PRO A 99 23.09 -2.89 2.72
C PRO A 99 23.34 -3.07 4.21
N ASP A 100 24.03 -4.16 4.57
CA ASP A 100 24.47 -4.36 5.96
C ASP A 100 25.39 -3.20 6.40
N GLU A 101 25.10 -2.58 7.52
CA GLU A 101 25.83 -1.39 8.00
C GLU A 101 27.32 -1.68 8.21
N ASP A 102 27.65 -2.88 8.73
CA ASP A 102 29.03 -3.33 8.95
C ASP A 102 29.85 -3.38 7.64
N HIS A 103 29.18 -3.70 6.51
CA HIS A 103 29.83 -3.79 5.20
C HIS A 103 29.80 -2.46 4.43
N ALA A 104 28.70 -1.73 4.56
CA ALA A 104 28.47 -0.48 3.83
C ALA A 104 29.01 0.77 4.55
N GLY A 105 29.36 0.65 5.83
CA GLY A 105 29.78 1.79 6.64
C GLY A 105 28.69 2.86 6.80
N GLY A 106 27.42 2.47 6.70
CA GLY A 106 26.29 3.38 6.78
C GLY A 106 25.94 4.08 5.45
N ASP A 107 26.65 3.79 4.35
CA ASP A 107 26.35 4.36 3.03
C ASP A 107 25.23 3.56 2.33
N PRO A 108 24.02 4.10 2.18
CA PRO A 108 22.92 3.42 1.51
C PRO A 108 23.15 3.26 0.00
N GLU A 109 24.05 4.03 -0.62
CA GLU A 109 24.39 3.94 -2.04
C GLU A 109 25.50 2.91 -2.31
N HIS A 110 26.10 2.34 -1.25
CA HIS A 110 27.13 1.31 -1.38
C HIS A 110 26.68 0.16 -2.29
N ALA A 111 25.43 -0.23 -2.21
CA ALA A 111 24.86 -1.28 -3.04
C ALA A 111 24.98 -1.03 -4.55
N ASP A 112 24.92 0.23 -4.97
CA ASP A 112 24.97 0.62 -6.37
C ASP A 112 26.39 0.48 -6.95
N ASN A 113 27.40 0.48 -6.08
CA ASN A 113 28.82 0.42 -6.44
C ASN A 113 29.46 -0.96 -6.15
N CYS A 114 28.85 -1.77 -5.27
CA CYS A 114 29.36 -3.09 -4.88
C CYS A 114 28.61 -4.22 -5.60
N PRO A 115 29.23 -4.99 -6.51
CA PRO A 115 28.57 -6.07 -7.24
C PRO A 115 28.02 -7.19 -6.34
N PHE A 116 28.66 -7.44 -5.19
CA PHE A 116 28.22 -8.45 -4.23
C PHE A 116 26.98 -7.99 -3.49
N CYS A 117 26.97 -6.73 -2.99
CA CYS A 117 25.81 -6.15 -2.33
C CYS A 117 24.63 -6.06 -3.28
N LYS A 118 24.87 -5.58 -4.50
CA LYS A 118 23.83 -5.52 -5.54
C LYS A 118 23.15 -6.85 -5.79
N ARG A 119 23.94 -7.94 -5.89
CA ARG A 119 23.39 -9.30 -6.07
C ARG A 119 22.62 -9.77 -4.83
N LYS A 120 23.18 -9.58 -3.61
CA LYS A 120 22.54 -9.96 -2.35
C LYS A 120 21.19 -9.24 -2.20
N LEU A 121 21.16 -7.92 -2.40
CA LEU A 121 19.96 -7.11 -2.25
C LEU A 121 18.91 -7.37 -3.36
N ALA A 122 19.35 -7.73 -4.57
CA ALA A 122 18.43 -8.13 -5.63
C ALA A 122 17.66 -9.41 -5.30
N MET A 123 18.25 -10.31 -4.48
CA MET A 123 17.65 -11.57 -4.04
C MET A 123 16.93 -11.44 -2.69
N ALA A 124 17.14 -10.35 -1.96
CA ALA A 124 16.46 -10.11 -0.68
C ALA A 124 14.96 -9.88 -0.90
N PRO A 125 14.12 -10.28 0.05
CA PRO A 125 12.69 -9.99 -0.02
C PRO A 125 12.45 -8.49 -0.11
N LYS A 126 11.39 -8.12 -0.82
CA LYS A 126 10.90 -6.74 -0.87
C LYS A 126 9.80 -6.55 0.17
N ALA A 127 9.57 -5.31 0.56
CA ALA A 127 8.41 -4.99 1.35
C ALA A 127 7.51 -4.00 0.59
N ILE A 128 6.21 -4.29 0.59
CA ILE A 128 5.18 -3.39 0.10
C ILE A 128 4.63 -2.64 1.29
N VAL A 129 4.84 -1.34 1.29
CA VAL A 129 4.35 -0.40 2.30
C VAL A 129 3.07 0.23 1.76
N ARG A 130 1.99 0.14 2.52
CA ARG A 130 0.72 0.76 2.18
C ARG A 130 0.16 1.48 3.40
N PHE A 131 -0.24 2.73 3.23
CA PHE A 131 -0.88 3.49 4.28
C PHE A 131 -2.35 3.17 4.32
N VAL A 132 -2.82 2.72 5.48
CA VAL A 132 -4.21 2.34 5.66
C VAL A 132 -4.95 3.37 6.52
N GLY A 133 -6.16 3.70 6.11
CA GLY A 133 -7.05 4.58 6.86
C GLY A 133 -7.70 3.86 8.05
N ALA A 134 -8.45 4.61 8.84
CA ALA A 134 -9.19 4.06 9.98
C ALA A 134 -10.24 3.00 9.58
N ASP A 135 -10.62 2.96 8.32
CA ASP A 135 -11.54 1.97 7.73
C ASP A 135 -10.83 0.69 7.27
N GLY A 136 -9.50 0.59 7.45
CA GLY A 136 -8.69 -0.54 7.02
C GLY A 136 -8.40 -0.59 5.52
N ASN A 137 -8.85 0.42 4.76
CA ASN A 137 -8.55 0.51 3.33
C ASN A 137 -7.28 1.31 3.08
N VAL A 138 -6.57 0.99 1.98
CA VAL A 138 -5.42 1.79 1.55
C VAL A 138 -5.89 3.21 1.21
N ILE A 139 -5.16 4.21 1.70
CA ILE A 139 -5.46 5.62 1.46
C ILE A 139 -5.31 5.89 -0.05
N PRO A 140 -6.35 6.42 -0.72
CA PRO A 140 -6.26 6.77 -2.12
C PRO A 140 -5.37 7.99 -2.32
N GLY A 141 -4.60 8.02 -3.43
CA GLY A 141 -3.73 9.13 -3.76
C GLY A 141 -2.46 8.71 -4.47
N ASP A 142 -1.48 9.58 -4.48
CA ASP A 142 -0.12 9.33 -4.96
C ASP A 142 0.85 9.49 -3.81
N ALA A 143 1.60 8.44 -3.48
CA ALA A 143 2.52 8.44 -2.34
C ALA A 143 3.63 9.48 -2.46
N ARG A 144 4.07 9.81 -3.68
CA ARG A 144 5.09 10.85 -3.91
C ARG A 144 4.58 12.20 -3.44
N THR A 145 3.36 12.53 -3.83
CA THR A 145 2.73 13.81 -3.49
C THR A 145 2.29 13.84 -2.03
N ALA A 146 1.68 12.76 -1.55
CA ALA A 146 1.14 12.69 -0.20
C ALA A 146 2.23 12.70 0.88
N LEU A 147 3.39 12.10 0.61
CA LEU A 147 4.47 11.92 1.58
C LEU A 147 5.74 12.71 1.23
N GLY A 148 5.80 13.36 0.08
CA GLY A 148 6.98 14.10 -0.37
C GLY A 148 8.22 13.22 -0.64
N ILE A 149 8.01 11.95 -1.01
CA ILE A 149 9.05 10.94 -1.20
C ILE A 149 9.33 10.64 -2.68
N LYS A 150 10.49 10.09 -2.96
CA LYS A 150 10.92 9.71 -4.31
C LYS A 150 11.68 8.38 -4.30
N LYS A 151 11.83 7.77 -5.47
CA LYS A 151 12.68 6.59 -5.65
C LYS A 151 14.11 6.90 -5.21
N GLY A 152 14.69 6.01 -4.42
CA GLY A 152 16.04 6.13 -3.86
C GLY A 152 16.08 6.66 -2.43
N ASP A 153 15.00 7.28 -1.94
CA ASP A 153 14.95 7.75 -0.55
C ASP A 153 15.02 6.57 0.43
N VAL A 154 15.70 6.80 1.55
CA VAL A 154 15.76 5.87 2.68
C VAL A 154 14.72 6.26 3.70
N VAL A 155 13.90 5.29 4.11
CA VAL A 155 12.77 5.53 5.01
C VAL A 155 12.77 4.56 6.18
N LEU A 156 12.24 5.05 7.31
CA LEU A 156 11.81 4.25 8.44
C LEU A 156 10.29 4.29 8.49
N VAL A 157 9.66 3.12 8.44
CA VAL A 157 8.20 3.00 8.43
C VAL A 157 7.75 2.27 9.68
N THR A 158 6.82 2.86 10.42
CA THR A 158 6.15 2.20 11.54
C THR A 158 4.82 1.65 11.05
N GLY A 159 4.56 0.40 11.32
CA GLY A 159 3.33 -0.26 10.90
C GLY A 159 3.25 -1.71 11.34
N SER A 160 2.18 -2.37 10.92
CA SER A 160 1.98 -3.79 11.15
C SER A 160 2.53 -4.59 9.98
N ALA A 161 3.47 -5.49 10.23
CA ALA A 161 4.13 -6.29 9.21
C ALA A 161 3.61 -7.72 9.20
N THR A 162 3.42 -8.26 7.99
CA THR A 162 3.06 -9.64 7.73
C THR A 162 3.92 -10.18 6.59
N PHE A 163 4.53 -11.34 6.76
CA PHE A 163 5.20 -12.03 5.67
C PHE A 163 4.17 -12.86 4.88
N ASN A 164 4.09 -12.64 3.58
CA ASN A 164 3.26 -13.41 2.67
C ASN A 164 4.15 -14.42 1.92
N ALA A 165 4.06 -15.69 2.29
CA ALA A 165 4.88 -16.76 1.73
C ALA A 165 4.50 -17.09 0.28
N ASP A 166 3.24 -16.85 -0.15
CA ASP A 166 2.78 -17.18 -1.50
C ASP A 166 3.46 -16.33 -2.58
N ILE A 167 3.80 -15.09 -2.24
CA ILE A 167 4.44 -14.12 -3.15
C ILE A 167 5.85 -13.71 -2.70
N ASP A 168 6.39 -14.36 -1.65
CA ASP A 168 7.70 -14.09 -1.05
C ASP A 168 7.94 -12.59 -0.77
N THR A 169 6.96 -11.94 -0.17
CA THR A 169 6.94 -10.48 0.02
C THR A 169 6.45 -10.11 1.41
N VAL A 170 7.07 -9.12 2.02
CA VAL A 170 6.60 -8.51 3.26
C VAL A 170 5.54 -7.46 2.94
N MET A 171 4.40 -7.53 3.61
CA MET A 171 3.34 -6.52 3.56
C MET A 171 3.41 -5.68 4.83
N VAL A 172 3.36 -4.35 4.70
CA VAL A 172 3.39 -3.42 5.84
C VAL A 172 2.20 -2.48 5.76
N ASP A 173 1.27 -2.63 6.69
CA ASP A 173 0.18 -1.68 6.90
C ASP A 173 0.72 -0.53 7.75
N ALA A 174 1.18 0.50 7.06
CA ALA A 174 1.91 1.62 7.63
C ALA A 174 1.00 2.63 8.32
N THR A 175 1.48 3.18 9.42
CA THR A 175 0.83 4.27 10.16
C THR A 175 1.66 5.54 10.14
N LYS A 176 2.97 5.44 10.13
CA LYS A 176 3.91 6.56 10.15
C LYS A 176 5.13 6.31 9.27
N LEU A 177 5.70 7.37 8.76
CA LEU A 177 6.93 7.37 7.98
C LEU A 177 7.89 8.47 8.47
N HIS A 178 9.16 8.12 8.58
CA HIS A 178 10.26 9.06 8.77
C HIS A 178 11.21 8.97 7.58
N LEU A 179 11.51 10.09 6.96
CA LEU A 179 12.51 10.21 5.89
C LEU A 179 13.89 10.41 6.54
N ARG A 180 14.84 9.53 6.20
CA ARG A 180 16.19 9.51 6.77
C ARG A 180 17.20 10.36 5.96
#